data_73472507ae0bdd06837c02d102f68d7d
#
_entry.id   73472507ae0bdd06837c02d102f68d7d
#
_cell.length_a   1.000
_cell.length_b   1.000
_cell.length_c   1.000
_cell.angle_alpha   90.00
_cell.angle_beta   90.00
_cell.angle_gamma   90.00
#
_symmetry.space_group_name_H-M   'P 1'
#
loop_
_entity.id
_entity.type
_entity.pdbx_description
1 polymer ?
#
loop_
_entity_poly.entity_id
_entity_poly.type
_entity_poly.pdbx_seq_one_letter_code
_entity_poly.pdbx_strand_id
1 'polypeptide(L)'
;MNFPVGHPRTPDQLSRRTVLGGVAVSVAGTAASGLLRGSASPARRAQPTPCSEGWYAPDDNVRHERTWMAWPARRDIWGSMLPGVRDDVARVARAIAVFEPVVMVARPDQARDAARACGKGVEIVELVNDDLWMRDMGPVFLVDSRGGLAGLDMNFNGWGNKQVHVHDAKIAREVLALLGVRRFVAPFVSEGGALVVDGHGTVMATESSIINPNRNPGQSKAQLTREILSYLGGKKMVWVPGLRGQDITDDHIDGLARFVRGAEVVVDQPADPRATDVWAVSERQALRVLRHSTDAAGQRLRCLISRESQTIPPHENQNLFVNVYVNWYVCNGAVLVPKFGDPYSDGVARELVHGLYPDRDVIQLTINNLAEGGGGIHCVTQQQPAR
;
A
#
# COMPACT_ATOMS: atom_id res chain seq x y z
N MET A 1 29.97 -15.69 -29.18
CA MET A 1 29.86 -14.33 -29.76
C MET A 1 29.75 -13.36 -28.62
N ASN A 2 30.79 -12.54 -28.42
CA ASN A 2 30.90 -11.62 -27.31
C ASN A 2 30.07 -10.35 -27.57
N PHE A 3 29.19 -9.96 -26.63
CA PHE A 3 28.61 -8.62 -26.58
C PHE A 3 29.32 -7.79 -25.51
N PRO A 4 29.63 -6.52 -25.77
CA PRO A 4 30.41 -5.69 -24.85
C PRO A 4 29.55 -5.12 -23.74
N VAL A 5 30.10 -5.16 -22.52
CA VAL A 5 29.59 -4.54 -21.30
C VAL A 5 29.79 -3.03 -21.40
N GLY A 6 28.72 -2.26 -21.37
CA GLY A 6 28.77 -0.80 -21.29
C GLY A 6 28.86 -0.34 -19.83
N HIS A 7 29.94 0.39 -19.52
CA HIS A 7 30.12 1.05 -18.20
C HIS A 7 29.18 2.27 -18.05
N PRO A 8 28.69 2.56 -16.85
CA PRO A 8 27.91 3.78 -16.57
C PRO A 8 28.83 5.01 -16.53
N ARG A 9 28.40 6.07 -17.22
CA ARG A 9 29.06 7.37 -17.24
C ARG A 9 28.75 8.14 -15.93
N THR A 10 29.76 8.67 -15.31
CA THR A 10 29.70 9.62 -14.19
C THR A 10 29.18 10.98 -14.66
N PRO A 11 28.40 11.72 -13.86
CA PRO A 11 27.98 13.08 -14.21
C PRO A 11 29.12 14.07 -13.99
N ASP A 12 29.38 14.85 -15.01
CA ASP A 12 30.37 15.91 -15.04
C ASP A 12 29.86 17.14 -14.26
N GLN A 13 30.78 17.78 -13.58
CA GLN A 13 30.60 18.99 -12.80
C GLN A 13 30.34 20.20 -13.72
N LEU A 14 29.25 20.93 -13.54
CA LEU A 14 29.05 22.24 -14.12
C LEU A 14 29.34 23.34 -13.10
N SER A 15 30.32 24.15 -13.45
CA SER A 15 30.88 25.25 -12.69
C SER A 15 29.90 26.43 -12.57
N ARG A 16 29.96 27.06 -11.38
CA ARG A 16 29.34 28.36 -11.08
C ARG A 16 29.96 29.47 -11.94
N ARG A 17 29.15 30.31 -12.57
CA ARG A 17 29.55 31.68 -12.96
C ARG A 17 28.56 32.69 -12.39
N THR A 18 29.12 33.52 -11.53
CA THR A 18 28.57 34.74 -10.96
C THR A 18 28.41 35.81 -12.03
N VAL A 19 27.26 36.46 -12.08
CA VAL A 19 27.15 37.78 -12.72
C VAL A 19 26.52 38.76 -11.72
N LEU A 20 27.37 39.67 -11.26
CA LEU A 20 27.00 40.90 -10.54
C LEU A 20 26.59 41.96 -11.57
N GLY A 21 25.46 42.63 -11.38
CA GLY A 21 25.08 43.79 -12.11
C GLY A 21 24.09 44.59 -11.27
N GLY A 22 24.61 45.56 -10.55
CA GLY A 22 23.83 46.49 -9.75
C GLY A 22 23.27 47.65 -10.59
N VAL A 23 22.08 48.11 -10.27
CA VAL A 23 21.63 49.49 -10.51
C VAL A 23 20.87 49.95 -9.28
N ALA A 24 21.43 50.95 -8.59
CA ALA A 24 20.77 51.67 -7.52
C ALA A 24 19.93 52.81 -8.14
N VAL A 25 18.64 52.84 -7.83
CA VAL A 25 17.81 54.03 -8.05
C VAL A 25 17.24 54.44 -6.68
N SER A 26 17.71 55.58 -6.21
CA SER A 26 17.18 56.23 -5.01
C SER A 26 15.96 57.09 -5.43
N VAL A 27 14.81 56.82 -4.83
CA VAL A 27 13.69 57.74 -4.84
C VAL A 27 13.28 58.01 -3.39
N ALA A 28 13.48 59.27 -2.99
CA ALA A 28 12.94 59.81 -1.75
C ALA A 28 11.44 60.06 -1.93
N GLY A 29 10.63 59.51 -1.04
CA GLY A 29 9.18 59.68 -1.03
C GLY A 29 8.65 59.71 0.39
N THR A 30 8.13 60.84 0.77
CA THR A 30 7.49 61.31 1.97
C THR A 30 6.65 60.30 2.73
N ALA A 31 6.87 60.24 4.05
CA ALA A 31 6.08 59.50 5.01
C ALA A 31 4.63 60.04 5.12
N ALA A 32 3.66 59.24 4.73
CA ALA A 32 2.29 59.39 5.12
C ALA A 32 1.93 58.24 6.06
N SER A 33 1.73 58.55 7.35
CA SER A 33 1.30 57.59 8.38
C SER A 33 -0.18 57.24 8.16
N GLY A 34 -0.44 56.28 7.30
CA GLY A 34 -1.74 55.65 7.15
C GLY A 34 -1.83 54.42 8.07
N LEU A 35 -2.67 54.46 9.10
CA LEU A 35 -3.09 53.29 9.89
C LEU A 35 -3.75 52.28 8.97
N LEU A 36 -2.95 51.32 8.47
CA LEU A 36 -3.47 50.11 7.83
C LEU A 36 -4.14 49.25 8.89
N ARG A 37 -5.47 49.36 9.01
CA ARG A 37 -6.29 48.33 9.63
C ARG A 37 -6.05 47.05 8.85
N GLY A 38 -5.27 46.12 9.43
CA GLY A 38 -5.11 44.77 8.92
C GLY A 38 -6.49 44.12 8.85
N SER A 39 -7.04 44.00 7.66
CA SER A 39 -8.17 43.11 7.40
C SER A 39 -7.64 41.69 7.61
N ALA A 40 -7.95 41.08 8.75
CA ALA A 40 -7.75 39.68 8.95
C ALA A 40 -8.49 38.94 7.82
N SER A 41 -7.77 38.27 6.93
CA SER A 41 -8.37 37.36 5.98
C SER A 41 -9.26 36.38 6.73
N PRO A 42 -10.51 36.16 6.28
CA PRO A 42 -11.38 35.21 6.97
C PRO A 42 -10.66 33.88 6.99
N ALA A 43 -10.48 33.30 8.21
CA ALA A 43 -9.91 31.98 8.37
C ALA A 43 -10.67 31.03 7.43
N ARG A 44 -9.97 30.45 6.46
CA ARG A 44 -10.53 29.47 5.53
C ARG A 44 -11.14 28.37 6.42
N ARG A 45 -12.47 28.22 6.43
CA ARG A 45 -13.12 27.13 7.16
C ARG A 45 -12.43 25.83 6.73
N ALA A 46 -11.88 25.11 7.70
CA ALA A 46 -11.28 23.81 7.44
C ALA A 46 -12.31 22.94 6.71
N GLN A 47 -11.91 22.36 5.59
CA GLN A 47 -12.76 21.43 4.84
C GLN A 47 -13.09 20.26 5.78
N PRO A 48 -14.33 19.78 5.83
CA PRO A 48 -14.69 18.64 6.66
C PRO A 48 -13.90 17.42 6.21
N THR A 49 -13.29 16.72 7.16
CA THR A 49 -12.55 15.47 6.92
C THR A 49 -13.47 14.27 7.14
N PRO A 50 -13.16 13.09 6.56
CA PRO A 50 -13.93 11.88 6.82
C PRO A 50 -14.17 11.65 8.31
N CYS A 51 -13.15 11.73 9.15
CA CYS A 51 -13.26 11.54 10.60
C CYS A 51 -14.23 12.54 11.26
N SER A 52 -14.22 13.83 10.83
CA SER A 52 -15.12 14.84 11.39
C SER A 52 -16.59 14.58 11.06
N GLU A 53 -16.86 13.72 10.09
CA GLU A 53 -18.20 13.28 9.69
C GLU A 53 -18.54 11.85 10.18
N GLY A 54 -17.65 11.24 10.98
CA GLY A 54 -17.87 9.92 11.56
C GLY A 54 -17.44 8.73 10.71
N TRP A 55 -16.70 8.98 9.61
CA TRP A 55 -16.15 7.92 8.77
C TRP A 55 -14.79 7.43 9.29
N TYR A 56 -14.53 6.13 9.15
CA TYR A 56 -13.26 5.52 9.49
C TYR A 56 -12.95 4.32 8.58
N ALA A 57 -11.68 3.98 8.44
CA ALA A 57 -11.23 2.77 7.78
C ALA A 57 -11.35 1.59 8.75
N PRO A 58 -12.15 0.55 8.43
CA PRO A 58 -12.24 -0.65 9.24
C PRO A 58 -10.98 -1.51 9.08
N ASP A 59 -10.75 -2.45 10.00
CA ASP A 59 -9.71 -3.46 9.84
C ASP A 59 -10.06 -4.49 8.74
N ASP A 60 -9.08 -5.33 8.39
CA ASP A 60 -9.23 -6.35 7.35
C ASP A 60 -10.14 -7.52 7.75
N ASN A 61 -10.58 -7.61 9.03
CA ASN A 61 -11.33 -8.74 9.53
C ASN A 61 -12.84 -8.56 9.45
N VAL A 62 -13.31 -7.35 9.13
CA VAL A 62 -14.75 -7.07 8.97
C VAL A 62 -15.33 -7.94 7.86
N ARG A 63 -16.65 -8.14 7.89
CA ARG A 63 -17.33 -8.83 6.79
C ARG A 63 -17.19 -8.04 5.49
N HIS A 64 -16.78 -8.70 4.42
CA HIS A 64 -16.68 -8.11 3.08
C HIS A 64 -17.96 -8.30 2.28
N GLU A 65 -18.33 -7.30 1.52
CA GLU A 65 -19.30 -7.37 0.44
C GLU A 65 -18.70 -8.06 -0.78
N ARG A 66 -17.44 -7.74 -1.08
CA ARG A 66 -16.64 -8.27 -2.19
C ARG A 66 -15.17 -7.92 -2.08
N THR A 67 -14.35 -8.60 -2.87
CA THR A 67 -12.96 -8.25 -3.13
C THR A 67 -12.80 -7.62 -4.51
N TRP A 68 -12.08 -6.51 -4.59
CA TRP A 68 -11.62 -5.91 -5.85
C TRP A 68 -10.21 -6.37 -6.18
N MET A 69 -9.98 -6.71 -7.45
CA MET A 69 -8.69 -7.08 -8.02
C MET A 69 -8.52 -6.41 -9.39
N ALA A 70 -7.30 -6.44 -9.96
CA ALA A 70 -7.06 -5.96 -11.31
C ALA A 70 -6.24 -6.96 -12.12
N TRP A 71 -6.58 -7.06 -13.42
CA TRP A 71 -5.93 -7.97 -14.35
C TRP A 71 -4.58 -7.43 -14.80
N PRO A 72 -3.50 -8.24 -14.80
CA PRO A 72 -2.19 -7.83 -15.29
C PRO A 72 -2.25 -7.45 -16.77
N ALA A 73 -2.11 -6.16 -17.09
CA ALA A 73 -2.46 -5.63 -18.39
C ALA A 73 -1.28 -5.55 -19.36
N ARG A 74 -0.12 -5.08 -18.91
CA ARG A 74 0.94 -4.56 -19.76
C ARG A 74 2.15 -5.47 -19.87
N ARG A 75 2.47 -5.84 -21.11
CA ARG A 75 3.68 -6.64 -21.41
C ARG A 75 4.97 -5.83 -21.22
N ASP A 76 4.94 -4.53 -21.39
CA ASP A 76 6.11 -3.67 -21.18
C ASP A 76 6.50 -3.50 -19.69
N ILE A 77 5.57 -3.80 -18.76
CA ILE A 77 5.85 -3.90 -17.33
C ILE A 77 6.36 -5.32 -17.00
N TRP A 78 5.66 -6.35 -17.46
CA TRP A 78 5.84 -7.73 -17.00
C TRP A 78 6.72 -8.60 -17.92
N GLY A 79 7.02 -8.16 -19.13
CA GLY A 79 7.87 -8.90 -20.08
C GLY A 79 7.42 -10.34 -20.30
N SER A 80 8.36 -11.27 -20.13
CA SER A 80 8.15 -12.74 -20.20
C SER A 80 7.34 -13.29 -19.03
N MET A 81 7.28 -12.59 -17.89
CA MET A 81 6.56 -13.03 -16.68
C MET A 81 5.03 -12.88 -16.80
N LEU A 82 4.53 -12.06 -17.75
CA LEU A 82 3.11 -11.74 -17.85
C LEU A 82 2.16 -12.95 -17.81
N PRO A 83 2.42 -14.07 -18.54
CA PRO A 83 1.55 -15.23 -18.45
C PRO A 83 1.49 -15.85 -17.05
N GLY A 84 2.65 -16.02 -16.41
CA GLY A 84 2.73 -16.57 -15.05
C GLY A 84 2.06 -15.70 -14.00
N VAL A 85 2.23 -14.37 -14.10
CA VAL A 85 1.56 -13.41 -13.22
C VAL A 85 0.04 -13.45 -13.41
N ARG A 86 -0.45 -13.58 -14.64
CA ARG A 86 -1.88 -13.77 -14.92
C ARG A 86 -2.42 -15.06 -14.30
N ASP A 87 -1.66 -16.14 -14.35
CA ASP A 87 -2.04 -17.41 -13.72
C ASP A 87 -2.11 -17.28 -12.20
N ASP A 88 -1.16 -16.58 -11.57
CA ASP A 88 -1.17 -16.35 -10.12
C ASP A 88 -2.36 -15.46 -9.71
N VAL A 89 -2.60 -14.35 -10.40
CA VAL A 89 -3.75 -13.47 -10.13
C VAL A 89 -5.08 -14.23 -10.31
N ALA A 90 -5.23 -14.99 -11.37
CA ALA A 90 -6.43 -15.82 -11.59
C ALA A 90 -6.59 -16.89 -10.51
N ARG A 91 -5.50 -17.48 -10.02
CA ARG A 91 -5.51 -18.44 -8.91
C ARG A 91 -6.00 -17.80 -7.61
N VAL A 92 -5.49 -16.61 -7.28
CA VAL A 92 -5.92 -15.84 -6.11
C VAL A 92 -7.41 -15.49 -6.24
N ALA A 93 -7.84 -14.95 -7.38
CA ALA A 93 -9.24 -14.59 -7.61
C ALA A 93 -10.20 -15.78 -7.45
N ARG A 94 -9.86 -16.94 -8.03
CA ARG A 94 -10.67 -18.16 -7.89
C ARG A 94 -10.73 -18.68 -6.46
N ALA A 95 -9.63 -18.57 -5.72
CA ALA A 95 -9.59 -19.00 -4.31
C ALA A 95 -10.48 -18.12 -3.43
N ILE A 96 -10.45 -16.79 -3.62
CA ILE A 96 -11.32 -15.85 -2.91
C ILE A 96 -12.79 -16.08 -3.30
N ALA A 97 -13.08 -16.34 -4.58
CA ALA A 97 -14.43 -16.50 -5.10
C ALA A 97 -15.21 -17.69 -4.50
N VAL A 98 -14.55 -18.58 -3.77
CA VAL A 98 -15.19 -19.64 -2.97
C VAL A 98 -15.89 -19.07 -1.73
N PHE A 99 -15.41 -17.95 -1.21
CA PHE A 99 -15.79 -17.40 0.08
C PHE A 99 -16.55 -16.06 -0.02
N GLU A 100 -16.25 -15.25 -1.03
CA GLU A 100 -16.90 -13.95 -1.24
C GLU A 100 -16.87 -13.54 -2.73
N PRO A 101 -17.77 -12.66 -3.18
CA PRO A 101 -17.75 -12.14 -4.53
C PRO A 101 -16.42 -11.45 -4.87
N VAL A 102 -15.91 -11.69 -6.08
CA VAL A 102 -14.69 -11.06 -6.60
C VAL A 102 -15.02 -10.24 -7.84
N VAL A 103 -14.55 -9.01 -7.89
CA VAL A 103 -14.62 -8.13 -9.05
C VAL A 103 -13.20 -7.89 -9.58
N MET A 104 -12.98 -8.27 -10.83
CA MET A 104 -11.72 -8.10 -11.54
C MET A 104 -11.84 -6.93 -12.51
N VAL A 105 -11.13 -5.85 -12.24
CA VAL A 105 -10.91 -4.76 -13.21
C VAL A 105 -10.04 -5.29 -14.34
N ALA A 106 -10.46 -5.10 -15.58
CA ALA A 106 -9.68 -5.47 -16.76
C ALA A 106 -9.89 -4.47 -17.89
N ARG A 107 -8.86 -4.28 -18.70
CA ARG A 107 -8.98 -3.46 -19.92
C ARG A 107 -10.01 -4.10 -20.87
N PRO A 108 -10.80 -3.30 -21.62
CA PRO A 108 -11.81 -3.82 -22.53
C PRO A 108 -11.29 -4.86 -23.53
N ASP A 109 -10.09 -4.66 -24.06
CA ASP A 109 -9.42 -5.58 -24.99
C ASP A 109 -8.95 -6.90 -24.34
N GLN A 110 -8.88 -6.96 -23.02
CA GLN A 110 -8.40 -8.12 -22.24
C GLN A 110 -9.50 -8.75 -21.35
N ALA A 111 -10.68 -8.16 -21.28
CA ALA A 111 -11.79 -8.61 -20.43
C ALA A 111 -12.18 -10.08 -20.67
N ARG A 112 -12.18 -10.52 -21.94
CA ARG A 112 -12.48 -11.92 -22.30
C ARG A 112 -11.40 -12.90 -21.81
N ASP A 113 -10.14 -12.51 -21.85
CA ASP A 113 -9.03 -13.34 -21.36
C ASP A 113 -9.06 -13.43 -19.84
N ALA A 114 -9.30 -12.32 -19.14
CA ALA A 114 -9.51 -12.28 -17.71
C ALA A 114 -10.68 -13.19 -17.28
N ALA A 115 -11.83 -13.07 -17.94
CA ALA A 115 -13.01 -13.89 -17.65
C ALA A 115 -12.74 -15.40 -17.84
N ARG A 116 -12.00 -15.76 -18.90
CA ARG A 116 -11.64 -17.15 -19.18
C ARG A 116 -10.71 -17.70 -18.10
N ALA A 117 -9.70 -16.93 -17.68
CA ALA A 117 -8.71 -17.35 -16.70
C ALA A 117 -9.29 -17.43 -15.27
N CYS A 118 -10.09 -16.42 -14.89
CA CYS A 118 -10.68 -16.33 -13.54
C CYS A 118 -11.90 -17.25 -13.35
N GLY A 119 -12.61 -17.59 -14.43
CA GLY A 119 -13.79 -18.46 -14.36
C GLY A 119 -15.06 -17.74 -13.90
N LYS A 120 -16.17 -18.52 -13.79
CA LYS A 120 -17.53 -17.98 -13.59
C LYS A 120 -17.79 -17.30 -12.24
N GLY A 121 -16.94 -17.54 -11.23
CA GLY A 121 -17.10 -16.96 -9.88
C GLY A 121 -16.58 -15.53 -9.74
N VAL A 122 -15.98 -14.97 -10.80
CA VAL A 122 -15.35 -13.65 -10.81
C VAL A 122 -16.07 -12.76 -11.82
N GLU A 123 -16.60 -11.64 -11.34
CA GLU A 123 -17.18 -10.59 -12.17
C GLU A 123 -16.07 -9.79 -12.84
N ILE A 124 -16.20 -9.50 -14.14
CA ILE A 124 -15.25 -8.65 -14.86
C ILE A 124 -15.88 -7.29 -15.08
N VAL A 125 -15.16 -6.24 -14.66
CA VAL A 125 -15.52 -4.84 -14.90
C VAL A 125 -14.51 -4.22 -15.84
N GLU A 126 -14.98 -3.68 -16.96
CA GLU A 126 -14.14 -3.05 -17.97
C GLU A 126 -13.73 -1.65 -17.56
N LEU A 127 -12.52 -1.52 -17.02
CA LEU A 127 -11.83 -0.26 -16.75
C LEU A 127 -10.40 -0.36 -17.29
N VAL A 128 -9.90 0.76 -17.80
CA VAL A 128 -8.51 0.80 -18.30
C VAL A 128 -7.57 0.92 -17.09
N ASN A 129 -6.70 -0.07 -16.91
CA ASN A 129 -5.64 -0.09 -15.91
C ASN A 129 -4.26 -0.21 -16.57
N ASP A 130 -3.21 0.18 -15.85
CA ASP A 130 -1.82 0.00 -16.28
C ASP A 130 -1.23 -1.27 -15.65
N ASP A 131 -1.51 -1.54 -14.36
CA ASP A 131 -0.98 -2.70 -13.63
C ASP A 131 -2.06 -3.36 -12.75
N LEU A 132 -1.66 -4.26 -11.85
CA LEU A 132 -2.51 -5.20 -11.11
C LEU A 132 -2.65 -4.89 -9.61
N TRP A 133 -1.93 -3.92 -9.08
CA TRP A 133 -1.78 -3.67 -7.65
C TRP A 133 -2.99 -2.94 -7.04
N MET A 134 -4.13 -3.66 -6.96
CA MET A 134 -5.41 -3.07 -6.52
C MET A 134 -5.37 -2.52 -5.10
N ARG A 135 -4.52 -3.05 -4.24
CA ARG A 135 -4.30 -2.52 -2.89
C ARG A 135 -3.86 -1.06 -2.92
N ASP A 136 -3.00 -0.72 -3.87
CA ASP A 136 -2.33 0.59 -3.93
C ASP A 136 -3.09 1.60 -4.79
N MET A 137 -3.62 1.16 -5.94
CA MET A 137 -4.34 2.02 -6.88
C MET A 137 -5.85 2.10 -6.61
N GLY A 138 -6.40 1.15 -5.85
CA GLY A 138 -7.81 1.11 -5.48
C GLY A 138 -8.16 2.08 -4.34
N PRO A 139 -9.47 2.29 -4.08
CA PRO A 139 -9.90 3.11 -2.97
C PRO A 139 -9.70 2.38 -1.63
N VAL A 140 -9.27 3.08 -0.59
CA VAL A 140 -9.43 2.60 0.78
C VAL A 140 -10.87 2.86 1.20
N PHE A 141 -11.63 1.82 1.47
CA PHE A 141 -13.04 1.96 1.86
C PHE A 141 -13.18 2.47 3.28
N LEU A 142 -14.16 3.34 3.47
CA LEU A 142 -14.52 3.91 4.77
C LEU A 142 -15.96 3.52 5.11
N VAL A 143 -16.20 3.27 6.38
CA VAL A 143 -17.53 2.99 6.91
C VAL A 143 -17.93 4.01 7.99
N ASP A 144 -19.23 4.15 8.25
CA ASP A 144 -19.74 4.91 9.38
C ASP A 144 -20.56 4.01 10.32
N SER A 145 -20.89 4.52 11.53
CA SER A 145 -21.65 3.76 12.52
C SER A 145 -23.09 3.45 12.10
N ARG A 146 -23.57 3.97 10.96
CA ARG A 146 -24.92 3.77 10.44
C ARG A 146 -24.97 2.76 9.29
N GLY A 147 -23.84 2.10 8.99
CA GLY A 147 -23.71 1.17 7.88
C GLY A 147 -23.49 1.88 6.53
N GLY A 148 -23.09 3.15 6.54
CA GLY A 148 -22.70 3.86 5.32
C GLY A 148 -21.40 3.33 4.77
N LEU A 149 -21.22 3.43 3.44
CA LEU A 149 -20.00 3.15 2.71
C LEU A 149 -19.54 4.39 1.95
N ALA A 150 -18.26 4.72 2.06
CA ALA A 150 -17.57 5.73 1.28
C ALA A 150 -16.18 5.20 0.89
N GLY A 151 -15.40 5.98 0.16
CA GLY A 151 -14.03 5.61 -0.14
C GLY A 151 -13.08 6.80 -0.15
N LEU A 152 -11.85 6.53 0.21
CA LEU A 152 -10.74 7.45 0.18
C LEU A 152 -9.86 7.16 -1.04
N ASP A 153 -9.69 8.17 -1.86
CA ASP A 153 -8.73 8.22 -2.96
C ASP A 153 -7.47 8.94 -2.45
N MET A 154 -6.35 8.23 -2.42
CA MET A 154 -5.09 8.72 -1.87
C MET A 154 -4.12 9.24 -2.94
N ASN A 155 -4.64 9.57 -4.12
CA ASN A 155 -3.87 10.19 -5.22
C ASN A 155 -2.69 9.32 -5.68
N PHE A 156 -2.91 8.04 -5.90
CA PHE A 156 -1.87 7.11 -6.35
C PHE A 156 -1.03 7.72 -7.49
N ASN A 157 0.28 7.72 -7.32
CA ASN A 157 1.22 8.35 -8.26
C ASN A 157 2.32 7.39 -8.76
N GLY A 158 2.03 6.07 -8.80
CA GLY A 158 2.99 5.07 -9.27
C GLY A 158 4.22 4.96 -8.36
N TRP A 159 4.00 4.95 -7.06
CA TRP A 159 5.04 4.86 -6.01
C TRP A 159 6.10 5.95 -6.12
N GLY A 160 5.66 7.19 -6.37
CA GLY A 160 6.56 8.32 -6.56
C GLY A 160 7.07 8.46 -7.99
N ASN A 161 6.23 8.19 -8.98
CA ASN A 161 6.50 8.22 -10.42
C ASN A 161 7.59 7.22 -10.87
N LYS A 162 7.76 6.11 -10.14
CA LYS A 162 8.71 5.05 -10.52
C LYS A 162 8.17 4.14 -11.62
N GLN A 163 6.83 4.10 -11.81
CA GLN A 163 6.15 3.31 -12.84
C GLN A 163 5.07 4.12 -13.55
N VAL A 164 4.74 3.72 -14.78
CA VAL A 164 3.59 4.27 -15.53
C VAL A 164 2.30 3.98 -14.75
N HIS A 165 1.48 5.03 -14.54
CA HIS A 165 0.29 4.96 -13.70
C HIS A 165 -0.86 5.87 -14.19
N VAL A 166 -0.84 6.28 -15.44
CA VAL A 166 -1.82 7.25 -16.00
C VAL A 166 -3.27 6.78 -15.83
N HIS A 167 -3.48 5.46 -15.94
CA HIS A 167 -4.79 4.85 -15.74
C HIS A 167 -4.98 4.43 -14.29
N ASP A 168 -3.99 3.83 -13.67
CA ASP A 168 -4.04 3.38 -12.28
C ASP A 168 -4.36 4.51 -11.30
N ALA A 169 -3.83 5.72 -11.53
CA ALA A 169 -4.18 6.92 -10.76
C ALA A 169 -5.67 7.32 -10.79
N LYS A 170 -6.48 6.66 -11.62
CA LYS A 170 -7.91 6.92 -11.75
C LYS A 170 -8.78 5.80 -11.17
N ILE A 171 -8.21 4.64 -10.91
CA ILE A 171 -8.96 3.44 -10.51
C ILE A 171 -9.78 3.68 -9.23
N ALA A 172 -9.20 4.30 -8.20
CA ALA A 172 -9.94 4.61 -6.98
C ALA A 172 -11.20 5.43 -7.26
N ARG A 173 -11.08 6.49 -8.06
CA ARG A 173 -12.21 7.34 -8.46
C ARG A 173 -13.24 6.56 -9.28
N GLU A 174 -12.80 5.76 -10.23
CA GLU A 174 -13.67 5.05 -11.16
C GLU A 174 -14.45 3.93 -10.45
N VAL A 175 -13.79 3.18 -9.56
CA VAL A 175 -14.46 2.18 -8.70
C VAL A 175 -15.52 2.83 -7.80
N LEU A 176 -15.20 3.94 -7.15
CA LEU A 176 -16.17 4.63 -6.29
C LEU A 176 -17.34 5.22 -7.07
N ALA A 177 -17.11 5.69 -8.30
CA ALA A 177 -18.16 6.16 -9.19
C ALA A 177 -19.09 5.01 -9.63
N LEU A 178 -18.55 3.84 -9.98
CA LEU A 178 -19.34 2.63 -10.29
C LEU A 178 -20.22 2.19 -9.13
N LEU A 179 -19.71 2.30 -7.91
CA LEU A 179 -20.47 1.94 -6.70
C LEU A 179 -21.50 3.01 -6.30
N GLY A 180 -21.45 4.20 -6.89
CA GLY A 180 -22.29 5.34 -6.50
C GLY A 180 -22.07 5.78 -5.04
N VAL A 181 -20.88 5.57 -4.49
CA VAL A 181 -20.54 5.95 -3.12
C VAL A 181 -19.70 7.22 -3.07
N ARG A 182 -19.75 7.90 -1.92
CA ARG A 182 -19.01 9.15 -1.74
C ARG A 182 -17.50 8.92 -1.83
N ARG A 183 -16.82 9.75 -2.62
CA ARG A 183 -15.36 9.82 -2.71
C ARG A 183 -14.82 10.96 -1.85
N PHE A 184 -13.91 10.63 -0.94
CA PHE A 184 -13.02 11.59 -0.31
C PHE A 184 -11.68 11.58 -1.03
N VAL A 185 -11.06 12.75 -1.21
CA VAL A 185 -9.72 12.87 -1.80
C VAL A 185 -8.76 13.28 -0.70
N ALA A 186 -7.71 12.52 -0.49
CA ALA A 186 -6.70 12.82 0.52
C ALA A 186 -5.91 14.10 0.17
N PRO A 187 -5.46 14.88 1.15
CA PRO A 187 -4.54 16.00 0.92
C PRO A 187 -3.08 15.56 0.82
N PHE A 188 -2.82 14.27 0.77
CA PHE A 188 -1.52 13.64 0.64
C PHE A 188 -1.56 12.56 -0.43
N VAL A 189 -0.38 12.09 -0.83
CA VAL A 189 -0.19 10.92 -1.70
C VAL A 189 0.20 9.73 -0.83
N SER A 190 -0.48 8.62 -1.02
CA SER A 190 -0.15 7.33 -0.39
C SER A 190 -0.75 6.17 -1.18
N GLU A 191 -0.44 4.99 -0.74
CA GLU A 191 -0.94 3.72 -1.25
C GLU A 191 -1.62 2.93 -0.12
N GLY A 192 -2.57 2.04 -0.46
CA GLY A 192 -3.26 1.23 0.54
C GLY A 192 -2.32 0.28 1.28
N GLY A 193 -1.29 -0.26 0.60
CA GLY A 193 -0.25 -1.09 1.21
C GLY A 193 0.69 -0.34 2.17
N ALA A 194 0.78 0.99 2.02
CA ALA A 194 1.58 1.84 2.90
C ALA A 194 0.93 2.10 4.27
N LEU A 195 -0.34 1.72 4.46
CA LEU A 195 -1.14 2.03 5.65
C LEU A 195 -1.87 0.78 6.15
N VAL A 196 -1.68 0.44 7.42
CA VAL A 196 -2.39 -0.67 8.08
C VAL A 196 -3.13 -0.10 9.29
N VAL A 197 -4.40 -0.45 9.43
CA VAL A 197 -5.29 0.03 10.50
C VAL A 197 -5.80 -1.12 11.36
N ASP A 198 -6.07 -0.85 12.64
CA ASP A 198 -6.67 -1.81 13.56
C ASP A 198 -8.21 -1.71 13.64
N GLY A 199 -8.82 -0.78 12.89
CA GLY A 199 -10.25 -0.49 12.97
C GLY A 199 -10.70 0.23 14.26
N HIS A 200 -9.81 0.44 15.24
CA HIS A 200 -10.09 1.02 16.55
C HIS A 200 -9.38 2.36 16.80
N GLY A 201 -8.68 2.85 15.76
CA GLY A 201 -8.06 4.17 15.77
C GLY A 201 -6.53 4.14 15.75
N THR A 202 -5.89 2.97 15.70
CA THR A 202 -4.45 2.89 15.47
C THR A 202 -4.17 2.74 13.98
N VAL A 203 -3.24 3.56 13.49
CA VAL A 203 -2.72 3.49 12.12
C VAL A 203 -1.22 3.23 12.20
N MET A 204 -0.72 2.31 11.38
CA MET A 204 0.70 1.97 11.28
C MET A 204 1.18 2.23 9.84
N ALA A 205 2.40 2.76 9.69
CA ALA A 205 3.03 3.02 8.40
C ALA A 205 4.55 3.06 8.52
N THR A 206 5.25 2.92 7.40
CA THR A 206 6.68 3.21 7.33
C THR A 206 6.91 4.70 7.03
N GLU A 207 7.96 5.27 7.63
CA GLU A 207 8.38 6.64 7.33
C GLU A 207 8.94 6.74 5.90
N SER A 208 9.63 5.71 5.46
CA SER A 208 10.30 5.64 4.16
C SER A 208 9.34 5.78 2.98
N SER A 209 8.15 5.18 3.06
CA SER A 209 7.15 5.23 1.99
C SER A 209 6.41 6.57 1.96
N ILE A 210 5.91 7.05 3.10
CA ILE A 210 5.00 8.19 3.17
C ILE A 210 5.72 9.52 3.35
N ILE A 211 6.71 9.59 4.26
CA ILE A 211 7.51 10.80 4.48
C ILE A 211 8.62 10.86 3.44
N ASN A 212 8.22 10.87 2.18
CA ASN A 212 9.10 10.78 1.04
C ASN A 212 8.81 11.92 0.05
N PRO A 213 9.82 12.69 -0.38
CA PRO A 213 9.62 13.80 -1.32
C PRO A 213 9.02 13.39 -2.67
N ASN A 214 9.12 12.13 -3.06
CA ASN A 214 8.50 11.63 -4.30
C ASN A 214 6.98 11.43 -4.18
N ARG A 215 6.44 11.42 -2.96
CA ARG A 215 5.00 11.41 -2.68
C ARG A 215 4.52 12.72 -2.08
N ASN A 216 5.17 13.19 -1.00
CA ASN A 216 4.70 14.32 -0.19
C ASN A 216 5.78 15.39 -0.04
N PRO A 217 6.19 16.07 -1.13
CA PRO A 217 7.26 17.07 -1.10
C PRO A 217 6.88 18.24 -0.16
N GLY A 218 7.79 18.59 0.74
CA GLY A 218 7.64 19.71 1.66
C GLY A 218 6.68 19.48 2.83
N GLN A 219 6.02 18.34 2.93
CA GLN A 219 5.16 18.03 4.06
C GLN A 219 5.96 17.44 5.23
N SER A 220 5.71 17.92 6.44
CA SER A 220 6.36 17.41 7.64
C SER A 220 5.68 16.13 8.15
N LYS A 221 6.43 15.30 8.89
CA LYS A 221 5.89 14.11 9.57
C LYS A 221 4.67 14.46 10.45
N ALA A 222 4.72 15.57 11.18
CA ALA A 222 3.63 16.00 12.04
C ALA A 222 2.37 16.41 11.24
N GLN A 223 2.53 17.01 10.06
CA GLN A 223 1.44 17.34 9.16
C GLN A 223 0.82 16.06 8.59
N LEU A 224 1.63 15.18 8.00
CA LEU A 224 1.16 13.89 7.45
C LEU A 224 0.47 13.04 8.51
N THR A 225 1.00 12.98 9.74
CA THR A 225 0.34 12.29 10.85
C THR A 225 -1.08 12.81 11.08
N ARG A 226 -1.27 14.12 11.18
CA ARG A 226 -2.60 14.70 11.42
C ARG A 226 -3.55 14.43 10.25
N GLU A 227 -3.07 14.58 9.03
CA GLU A 227 -3.87 14.37 7.82
C GLU A 227 -4.29 12.92 7.68
N ILE A 228 -3.36 11.97 7.78
CA ILE A 228 -3.65 10.53 7.69
C ILE A 228 -4.68 10.13 8.75
N LEU A 229 -4.47 10.51 10.01
CA LEU A 229 -5.41 10.20 11.09
C LEU A 229 -6.80 10.79 10.82
N SER A 230 -6.89 12.03 10.33
CA SER A 230 -8.17 12.68 10.06
C SER A 230 -8.91 12.09 8.84
N TYR A 231 -8.22 11.42 7.94
CA TYR A 231 -8.80 10.79 6.75
C TYR A 231 -9.11 9.31 6.92
N LEU A 232 -8.43 8.61 7.84
CA LEU A 232 -8.70 7.20 8.16
C LEU A 232 -9.52 7.00 9.43
N GLY A 233 -9.93 8.06 10.12
CA GLY A 233 -10.62 7.94 11.41
C GLY A 233 -9.70 7.49 12.55
N GLY A 234 -8.38 7.71 12.37
CA GLY A 234 -7.37 7.33 13.35
C GLY A 234 -7.24 8.30 14.53
N LYS A 235 -6.72 7.79 15.64
CA LYS A 235 -6.40 8.55 16.86
C LYS A 235 -4.92 8.50 17.18
N LYS A 236 -4.23 7.46 16.71
CA LYS A 236 -2.82 7.24 16.98
C LYS A 236 -2.10 6.71 15.76
N MET A 237 -0.93 7.29 15.48
CA MET A 237 -0.02 6.85 14.44
C MET A 237 1.19 6.14 15.05
N VAL A 238 1.49 4.96 14.55
CA VAL A 238 2.71 4.21 14.84
C VAL A 238 3.59 4.25 13.60
N TRP A 239 4.68 5.00 13.68
CA TRP A 239 5.65 5.10 12.60
C TRP A 239 6.76 4.07 12.79
N VAL A 240 7.02 3.29 11.73
CA VAL A 240 8.15 2.38 11.62
C VAL A 240 9.15 3.00 10.63
N PRO A 241 10.45 2.94 10.82
CA PRO A 241 11.40 3.61 9.93
C PRO A 241 11.29 3.20 8.45
N GLY A 242 11.40 1.90 8.15
CA GLY A 242 11.42 1.36 6.80
C GLY A 242 12.69 1.70 6.00
N LEU A 243 12.76 1.26 4.74
CA LEU A 243 13.89 1.41 3.82
C LEU A 243 13.48 2.19 2.58
N ARG A 244 14.13 3.32 2.33
CA ARG A 244 13.88 4.11 1.12
C ARG A 244 14.74 3.63 -0.03
N GLY A 245 14.13 3.47 -1.23
CA GLY A 245 14.84 3.23 -2.48
C GLY A 245 15.41 1.82 -2.63
N GLN A 246 15.00 0.86 -1.80
CA GLN A 246 15.40 -0.54 -1.92
C GLN A 246 14.43 -1.32 -2.80
N ASP A 247 13.16 -0.94 -2.81
CA ASP A 247 12.11 -1.46 -3.67
C ASP A 247 11.29 -0.33 -4.32
N ILE A 248 10.30 -0.70 -5.14
CA ILE A 248 9.45 0.26 -5.81
C ILE A 248 8.54 1.02 -4.82
N THR A 249 8.15 0.39 -3.72
CA THR A 249 7.22 0.93 -2.73
C THR A 249 7.89 1.82 -1.68
N ASP A 250 9.20 1.77 -1.55
CA ASP A 250 9.98 2.34 -0.44
C ASP A 250 9.62 1.67 0.91
N ASP A 251 9.46 0.33 0.90
CA ASP A 251 9.18 -0.53 2.06
C ASP A 251 7.79 -0.30 2.66
N HIS A 252 6.76 -0.81 1.98
CA HIS A 252 5.38 -0.76 2.49
C HIS A 252 5.20 -1.56 3.77
N ILE A 253 4.39 -1.05 4.68
CA ILE A 253 4.12 -1.67 5.98
C ILE A 253 3.39 -3.02 5.87
N ASP A 254 2.58 -3.25 4.83
CA ASP A 254 1.81 -4.49 4.63
C ASP A 254 2.69 -5.70 4.28
N GLY A 255 3.93 -5.47 3.82
CA GLY A 255 4.98 -6.50 3.69
C GLY A 255 5.79 -6.73 4.97
N LEU A 256 5.64 -5.87 5.97
CA LEU A 256 6.49 -5.85 7.17
C LEU A 256 5.72 -6.19 8.45
N ALA A 257 4.51 -5.65 8.62
CA ALA A 257 3.70 -5.87 9.81
C ALA A 257 2.22 -5.61 9.56
N ARG A 258 1.35 -6.32 10.30
CA ARG A 258 -0.09 -6.08 10.24
C ARG A 258 -0.78 -6.36 11.57
N PHE A 259 -1.88 -5.67 11.81
CA PHE A 259 -2.78 -5.98 12.91
C PHE A 259 -3.56 -7.28 12.64
N VAL A 260 -3.84 -8.04 13.70
CA VAL A 260 -4.67 -9.25 13.64
C VAL A 260 -5.98 -9.02 14.39
N ARG A 261 -5.89 -8.66 15.66
CA ARG A 261 -7.03 -8.30 16.52
C ARG A 261 -6.54 -7.50 17.72
N GLY A 262 -7.27 -6.45 18.07
CA GLY A 262 -6.89 -5.59 19.18
C GLY A 262 -5.44 -5.12 19.08
N ALA A 263 -4.66 -5.25 20.15
CA ALA A 263 -3.26 -4.86 20.19
C ALA A 263 -2.28 -5.95 19.65
N GLU A 264 -2.77 -7.01 19.00
CA GLU A 264 -1.91 -8.05 18.42
C GLU A 264 -1.44 -7.66 17.01
N VAL A 265 -0.13 -7.71 16.81
CA VAL A 265 0.54 -7.38 15.53
C VAL A 265 1.44 -8.54 15.14
N VAL A 266 1.31 -9.05 13.92
CA VAL A 266 2.31 -9.94 13.33
C VAL A 266 3.37 -9.09 12.65
N VAL A 267 4.63 -9.41 12.89
CA VAL A 267 5.79 -8.69 12.35
C VAL A 267 6.66 -9.70 11.61
N ASP A 268 6.98 -9.39 10.38
CA ASP A 268 7.90 -10.21 9.61
C ASP A 268 9.32 -10.09 10.12
N GLN A 269 10.08 -11.17 10.03
CA GLN A 269 11.46 -11.24 10.48
C GLN A 269 12.26 -12.14 9.54
N PRO A 270 13.57 -11.89 9.39
CA PRO A 270 14.40 -12.63 8.46
C PRO A 270 14.37 -14.14 8.76
N ALA A 271 14.47 -14.94 7.72
CA ALA A 271 14.55 -16.40 7.84
C ALA A 271 15.75 -16.83 8.71
N ASP A 272 16.94 -16.27 8.48
CA ASP A 272 18.08 -16.38 9.40
C ASP A 272 18.10 -15.19 10.37
N PRO A 273 17.89 -15.41 11.67
CA PRO A 273 17.96 -14.34 12.68
C PRO A 273 19.29 -13.58 12.73
N ARG A 274 20.36 -14.15 12.16
CA ARG A 274 21.70 -13.55 12.10
C ARG A 274 21.98 -12.81 10.81
N ALA A 275 21.06 -12.82 9.85
CA ALA A 275 21.21 -12.07 8.60
C ALA A 275 21.51 -10.59 8.88
N THR A 276 22.38 -9.98 8.07
CA THR A 276 22.88 -8.61 8.27
C THR A 276 22.66 -7.71 7.07
N ASP A 277 21.96 -8.21 6.06
CA ASP A 277 21.51 -7.39 4.94
C ASP A 277 20.54 -6.28 5.38
N VAL A 278 20.27 -5.36 4.49
CA VAL A 278 19.49 -4.16 4.82
C VAL A 278 18.05 -4.47 5.23
N TRP A 279 17.45 -5.51 4.61
CA TRP A 279 16.08 -5.93 4.92
C TRP A 279 15.97 -6.52 6.31
N ALA A 280 16.85 -7.48 6.63
CA ALA A 280 16.93 -8.09 7.95
C ALA A 280 17.19 -7.06 9.09
N VAL A 281 17.94 -6.00 8.79
CA VAL A 281 18.15 -4.89 9.74
C VAL A 281 16.86 -4.09 9.92
N SER A 282 16.13 -3.76 8.83
CA SER A 282 14.86 -3.03 8.86
C SER A 282 13.80 -3.78 9.65
N GLU A 283 13.61 -5.07 9.38
CA GLU A 283 12.63 -5.92 10.05
C GLU A 283 12.86 -6.01 11.57
N ARG A 284 14.12 -6.19 11.98
CA ARG A 284 14.47 -6.15 13.42
C ARG A 284 14.24 -4.78 14.04
N GLN A 285 14.46 -3.70 13.28
CA GLN A 285 14.19 -2.35 13.74
C GLN A 285 12.67 -2.12 13.87
N ALA A 286 11.88 -2.58 12.91
CA ALA A 286 10.42 -2.55 12.97
C ALA A 286 9.90 -3.28 14.22
N LEU A 287 10.35 -4.51 14.45
CA LEU A 287 9.96 -5.29 15.62
C LEU A 287 10.32 -4.56 16.93
N ARG A 288 11.50 -3.92 17.00
CA ARG A 288 11.90 -3.15 18.18
C ARG A 288 10.97 -1.97 18.42
N VAL A 289 10.63 -1.20 17.38
CA VAL A 289 9.68 -0.07 17.48
C VAL A 289 8.32 -0.55 17.94
N LEU A 290 7.77 -1.59 17.29
CA LEU A 290 6.44 -2.10 17.58
C LEU A 290 6.32 -2.66 19.00
N ARG A 291 7.32 -3.38 19.52
CA ARG A 291 7.35 -3.86 20.91
C ARG A 291 7.31 -2.75 21.96
N HIS A 292 7.74 -1.55 21.60
CA HIS A 292 7.72 -0.37 22.50
C HIS A 292 6.54 0.55 22.22
N SER A 293 5.69 0.23 21.25
CA SER A 293 4.50 1.00 20.89
C SER A 293 3.25 0.53 21.65
N THR A 294 2.23 1.36 21.65
CA THR A 294 0.90 1.03 22.15
C THR A 294 -0.15 1.34 21.07
N ASP A 295 -1.30 0.73 21.14
CA ASP A 295 -2.47 1.07 20.33
C ASP A 295 -3.10 2.42 20.73
N ALA A 296 -4.20 2.80 20.10
CA ALA A 296 -4.94 4.03 20.38
C ALA A 296 -5.62 4.04 21.77
N ALA A 297 -5.84 2.86 22.38
CA ALA A 297 -6.35 2.72 23.74
C ALA A 297 -5.25 2.77 24.81
N GLY A 298 -3.97 2.87 24.39
CA GLY A 298 -2.82 2.87 25.30
C GLY A 298 -2.33 1.47 25.68
N GLN A 299 -2.92 0.40 25.11
CA GLN A 299 -2.50 -0.97 25.34
C GLN A 299 -1.22 -1.26 24.57
N ARG A 300 -0.22 -1.89 25.22
CA ARG A 300 1.05 -2.24 24.57
C ARG A 300 0.83 -3.28 23.47
N LEU A 301 1.47 -3.07 22.31
CA LEU A 301 1.40 -4.00 21.19
C LEU A 301 2.06 -5.33 21.55
N ARG A 302 1.35 -6.42 21.28
CA ARG A 302 1.85 -7.79 21.37
C ARG A 302 2.33 -8.23 19.99
N CYS A 303 3.64 -8.28 19.82
CA CYS A 303 4.25 -8.68 18.55
C CYS A 303 4.41 -10.20 18.47
N LEU A 304 3.77 -10.79 17.48
CA LEU A 304 3.93 -12.18 17.04
C LEU A 304 4.88 -12.19 15.83
N ILE A 305 5.66 -13.23 15.68
CA ILE A 305 6.70 -13.29 14.65
C ILE A 305 6.24 -14.19 13.51
N SER A 306 6.19 -13.63 12.30
CA SER A 306 6.28 -14.37 11.05
C SER A 306 7.75 -14.42 10.62
N ARG A 307 8.16 -15.47 9.93
CA ARG A 307 9.50 -15.51 9.33
C ARG A 307 9.39 -15.73 7.85
N GLU A 308 10.26 -15.09 7.11
CA GLU A 308 10.42 -15.31 5.68
C GLU A 308 10.67 -16.78 5.34
N SER A 309 10.42 -17.15 4.10
CA SER A 309 10.80 -18.46 3.58
C SER A 309 12.33 -18.63 3.59
N GLN A 310 12.81 -19.76 4.11
CA GLN A 310 14.25 -20.07 4.16
C GLN A 310 14.81 -20.36 2.77
N THR A 311 13.97 -20.90 1.89
CA THR A 311 14.33 -21.20 0.51
C THR A 311 13.30 -20.61 -0.42
N ILE A 312 13.75 -19.99 -1.50
CA ILE A 312 12.91 -19.46 -2.56
C ILE A 312 13.21 -20.20 -3.86
N PRO A 313 12.21 -20.37 -4.76
CA PRO A 313 12.45 -21.03 -6.03
C PRO A 313 13.47 -20.26 -6.88
N PRO A 314 14.11 -20.90 -7.87
CA PRO A 314 14.92 -20.19 -8.83
C PRO A 314 14.09 -19.09 -9.53
N HIS A 315 14.61 -17.89 -9.56
CA HIS A 315 13.98 -16.70 -10.15
C HIS A 315 15.03 -15.79 -10.79
N GLU A 316 14.60 -14.93 -11.72
CA GLU A 316 15.53 -14.09 -12.50
C GLU A 316 15.98 -12.87 -11.68
N ASN A 317 15.10 -12.34 -10.83
CA ASN A 317 15.33 -11.08 -10.12
C ASN A 317 15.47 -11.29 -8.59
N GLN A 318 16.66 -11.76 -8.17
CA GLN A 318 16.94 -12.13 -6.79
C GLN A 318 16.75 -10.99 -5.77
N ASN A 319 16.79 -9.74 -6.19
CA ASN A 319 16.69 -8.59 -5.28
C ASN A 319 15.26 -8.10 -5.05
N LEU A 320 14.27 -8.64 -5.76
CA LEU A 320 12.88 -8.18 -5.71
C LEU A 320 11.91 -9.27 -5.27
N PHE A 321 12.35 -10.51 -5.09
CA PHE A 321 11.46 -11.59 -4.69
C PHE A 321 10.97 -11.40 -3.26
N VAL A 322 9.66 -11.16 -3.12
CA VAL A 322 9.00 -10.95 -1.82
C VAL A 322 8.61 -12.31 -1.23
N ASN A 323 9.43 -12.84 -0.32
CA ASN A 323 9.26 -14.14 0.34
C ASN A 323 8.59 -14.06 1.71
N VAL A 324 7.85 -13.00 1.96
CA VAL A 324 7.18 -12.73 3.25
C VAL A 324 5.79 -13.35 3.32
N TYR A 325 5.49 -14.07 4.39
CA TYR A 325 4.16 -14.64 4.59
C TYR A 325 3.14 -13.63 5.12
N VAL A 326 3.58 -12.55 5.77
CA VAL A 326 2.70 -11.54 6.39
C VAL A 326 1.79 -10.83 5.38
N ASN A 327 2.12 -10.88 4.09
CA ASN A 327 1.32 -10.32 3.01
C ASN A 327 0.15 -11.25 2.59
N TRP A 328 -0.51 -11.88 3.58
CA TRP A 328 -1.72 -12.67 3.35
C TRP A 328 -2.96 -11.79 3.15
N TYR A 329 -4.03 -12.36 2.61
CA TYR A 329 -5.33 -11.72 2.48
C TYR A 329 -6.39 -12.41 3.34
N VAL A 330 -7.14 -11.62 4.11
CA VAL A 330 -8.29 -12.09 4.91
C VAL A 330 -9.55 -11.91 4.08
N CYS A 331 -10.34 -12.96 3.90
CA CYS A 331 -11.65 -12.90 3.28
C CYS A 331 -12.71 -13.59 4.15
N ASN A 332 -13.99 -13.51 3.76
CA ASN A 332 -15.07 -14.14 4.52
C ASN A 332 -14.85 -15.65 4.64
N GLY A 333 -14.57 -16.14 5.85
CA GLY A 333 -14.39 -17.57 6.13
C GLY A 333 -13.01 -18.15 5.79
N ALA A 334 -12.08 -17.38 5.20
CA ALA A 334 -10.72 -17.87 4.91
C ALA A 334 -9.64 -16.82 5.06
N VAL A 335 -8.38 -17.28 5.14
CA VAL A 335 -7.17 -16.47 4.99
C VAL A 335 -6.30 -17.09 3.90
N LEU A 336 -6.01 -16.33 2.87
CA LEU A 336 -5.16 -16.74 1.77
C LEU A 336 -3.72 -16.36 2.07
N VAL A 337 -2.85 -17.34 2.21
CA VAL A 337 -1.46 -17.19 2.63
C VAL A 337 -0.52 -17.50 1.47
N PRO A 338 0.50 -16.69 1.19
CA PRO A 338 1.53 -17.04 0.22
C PRO A 338 2.19 -18.40 0.54
N LYS A 339 2.63 -19.08 -0.52
CA LYS A 339 3.40 -20.33 -0.44
C LYS A 339 4.55 -20.25 -1.44
N PHE A 340 5.76 -20.50 -0.97
CA PHE A 340 6.98 -20.33 -1.78
C PHE A 340 7.67 -21.64 -2.17
N GLY A 341 7.15 -22.78 -1.68
CA GLY A 341 7.68 -24.11 -1.99
C GLY A 341 8.75 -24.59 -1.01
N ASP A 342 8.92 -23.93 0.13
CA ASP A 342 9.67 -24.41 1.29
C ASP A 342 8.72 -25.11 2.26
N PRO A 343 8.70 -26.46 2.31
CA PRO A 343 7.72 -27.19 3.09
C PRO A 343 7.76 -26.87 4.59
N TYR A 344 8.94 -26.53 5.12
CA TYR A 344 9.08 -26.17 6.52
C TYR A 344 8.51 -24.78 6.80
N SER A 345 8.99 -23.76 6.09
CA SER A 345 8.55 -22.37 6.29
C SER A 345 7.07 -22.19 5.92
N ASP A 346 6.62 -22.81 4.82
CA ASP A 346 5.20 -22.82 4.41
C ASP A 346 4.33 -23.45 5.52
N GLY A 347 4.78 -24.57 6.14
CA GLY A 347 4.09 -25.24 7.24
C GLY A 347 4.00 -24.35 8.48
N VAL A 348 5.11 -23.73 8.89
CA VAL A 348 5.16 -22.82 10.05
C VAL A 348 4.23 -21.61 9.84
N ALA A 349 4.24 -21.00 8.66
CA ALA A 349 3.37 -19.89 8.34
C ALA A 349 1.88 -20.29 8.39
N ARG A 350 1.54 -21.47 7.86
CA ARG A 350 0.17 -22.01 7.92
C ARG A 350 -0.31 -22.18 9.36
N GLU A 351 0.49 -22.80 10.22
CA GLU A 351 0.14 -23.03 11.63
C GLU A 351 0.02 -21.70 12.40
N LEU A 352 0.92 -20.75 12.14
CA LEU A 352 0.81 -19.39 12.71
C LEU A 352 -0.55 -18.77 12.36
N VAL A 353 -0.89 -18.73 11.06
CA VAL A 353 -2.13 -18.09 10.59
C VAL A 353 -3.37 -18.85 11.11
N HIS A 354 -3.33 -20.18 11.14
CA HIS A 354 -4.41 -20.98 11.72
C HIS A 354 -4.65 -20.66 13.22
N GLY A 355 -3.59 -20.48 13.98
CA GLY A 355 -3.69 -20.03 15.37
C GLY A 355 -4.23 -18.61 15.55
N LEU A 356 -3.99 -17.74 14.58
CA LEU A 356 -4.48 -16.35 14.58
C LEU A 356 -5.96 -16.24 14.16
N TYR A 357 -6.41 -17.09 13.27
CA TYR A 357 -7.76 -17.09 12.67
C TYR A 357 -8.42 -18.48 12.80
N PRO A 358 -8.73 -18.94 14.05
CA PRO A 358 -9.22 -20.29 14.27
C PRO A 358 -10.60 -20.57 13.62
N ASP A 359 -11.35 -19.53 13.32
CA ASP A 359 -12.69 -19.62 12.69
C ASP A 359 -12.64 -19.45 11.16
N ARG A 360 -11.44 -19.45 10.55
CA ARG A 360 -11.24 -19.28 9.11
C ARG A 360 -10.38 -20.42 8.55
N ASP A 361 -10.68 -20.82 7.32
CA ASP A 361 -9.85 -21.76 6.58
C ASP A 361 -8.52 -21.09 6.18
N VAL A 362 -7.39 -21.79 6.32
CA VAL A 362 -6.09 -21.29 5.87
C VAL A 362 -5.75 -21.93 4.52
N ILE A 363 -5.79 -21.11 3.47
CA ILE A 363 -5.56 -21.53 2.08
C ILE A 363 -4.18 -21.03 1.63
N GLN A 364 -3.25 -21.94 1.42
CA GLN A 364 -1.93 -21.58 0.88
C GLN A 364 -1.91 -21.61 -0.63
N LEU A 365 -1.41 -20.51 -1.24
CA LEU A 365 -1.35 -20.34 -2.69
C LEU A 365 0.09 -20.08 -3.15
N THR A 366 0.56 -20.85 -4.12
CA THR A 366 1.82 -20.56 -4.83
C THR A 366 1.61 -19.31 -5.70
N ILE A 367 2.42 -18.27 -5.44
CA ILE A 367 2.35 -16.97 -6.09
C ILE A 367 3.73 -16.49 -6.53
N ASN A 368 4.60 -17.40 -6.96
CA ASN A 368 6.01 -17.10 -7.20
C ASN A 368 6.22 -16.02 -8.26
N ASN A 369 5.36 -15.94 -9.30
CA ASN A 369 5.47 -14.87 -10.29
C ASN A 369 5.06 -13.51 -9.73
N LEU A 370 4.06 -13.44 -8.85
CA LEU A 370 3.72 -12.21 -8.13
C LEU A 370 4.84 -11.79 -7.17
N ALA A 371 5.40 -12.77 -6.44
CA ALA A 371 6.49 -12.53 -5.49
C ALA A 371 7.74 -11.99 -6.21
N GLU A 372 8.09 -12.53 -7.38
CA GLU A 372 9.17 -12.03 -8.23
C GLU A 372 8.90 -10.62 -8.77
N GLY A 373 7.62 -10.26 -8.94
CA GLY A 373 7.18 -8.91 -9.31
C GLY A 373 7.19 -7.91 -8.15
N GLY A 374 7.57 -8.33 -6.94
CA GLY A 374 7.74 -7.44 -5.79
C GLY A 374 6.50 -7.29 -4.90
N GLY A 375 5.54 -8.23 -4.93
CA GLY A 375 4.37 -8.17 -4.05
C GLY A 375 3.73 -9.53 -3.74
N GLY A 376 2.70 -9.51 -2.89
CA GLY A 376 2.00 -10.71 -2.44
C GLY A 376 0.48 -10.66 -2.67
N ILE A 377 -0.24 -11.53 -1.95
CA ILE A 377 -1.69 -11.66 -2.11
C ILE A 377 -2.42 -10.40 -1.64
N HIS A 378 -1.97 -9.76 -0.55
CA HIS A 378 -2.56 -8.52 -0.05
C HIS A 378 -2.43 -7.38 -1.06
N CYS A 379 -1.27 -7.25 -1.70
CA CYS A 379 -1.00 -6.19 -2.67
C CYS A 379 -1.93 -6.21 -3.89
N VAL A 380 -2.42 -7.39 -4.30
CA VAL A 380 -3.30 -7.55 -5.48
C VAL A 380 -4.78 -7.50 -5.14
N THR A 381 -5.13 -7.32 -3.88
CA THR A 381 -6.53 -7.37 -3.38
C THR A 381 -6.90 -6.11 -2.61
N GLN A 382 -8.17 -5.69 -2.74
CA GLN A 382 -8.77 -4.62 -1.94
C GLN A 382 -10.16 -5.03 -1.49
N GLN A 383 -10.35 -5.18 -0.19
CA GLN A 383 -11.65 -5.52 0.38
C GLN A 383 -12.61 -4.34 0.34
N GLN A 384 -13.87 -4.62 -0.02
CA GLN A 384 -15.00 -3.72 0.17
C GLN A 384 -15.81 -4.22 1.37
N PRO A 385 -15.88 -3.47 2.48
CA PRO A 385 -16.69 -3.84 3.63
C PRO A 385 -18.16 -4.00 3.29
N ALA A 386 -18.84 -4.96 3.91
CA ALA A 386 -20.29 -5.07 3.84
C ALA A 386 -20.96 -3.91 4.60
N ARG A 387 -22.13 -3.50 4.12
CA ARG A 387 -22.96 -2.46 4.72
C ARG A 387 -23.81 -3.02 5.85
#